data_c19b4536629441da15b59277e85fad3e
#
_entry.id   c19b4536629441da15b59277e85fad3e
#
_cell.length_a   1.000
_cell.length_b   1.000
_cell.length_c   1.000
_cell.angle_alpha   90.00
_cell.angle_beta   90.00
_cell.angle_gamma   90.00
#
_symmetry.space_group_name_H-M   'P 1'
#
loop_
_entity.id
_entity.type
_entity.pdbx_description
1 polymer ?
#
loop_
_entity_poly.entity_id
_entity_poly.type
_entity_poly.pdbx_seq_one_letter_code
_entity_poly.pdbx_strand_id
1 'polypeptide(L)'
;TLGHILTGISVGIDAVLVLMDIAPDKAKEQLEGIGDTARRGLQDVRRSVRKLKPDALERMSLSNAIHQMIEDMSKVTNTKIYFVSYMEKFEFEADEEEVIYRIIQESTTNAIRHGKASEIWIRISEKDEELTIIISDNGCGCESIKEGFGLKHIRERVELLNGEVHYQGMIGFTMIAKIPIRNKIIVDSDYDK
;
A
#
# COMPACT_ATOMS: atom_id res chain seq x y z
N THR A 1 9.66 16.34 -15.19
CA THR A 1 10.31 15.25 -14.46
C THR A 1 10.88 15.79 -13.15
N LEU A 2 11.35 14.92 -12.24
CA LEU A 2 11.81 15.27 -10.89
C LEU A 2 12.83 16.44 -10.89
N GLY A 3 13.76 16.44 -11.84
CA GLY A 3 14.75 17.52 -11.97
C GLY A 3 14.12 18.90 -12.15
N HIS A 4 13.09 19.04 -12.97
CA HIS A 4 12.39 20.32 -13.16
C HIS A 4 11.66 20.78 -11.90
N ILE A 5 11.08 19.86 -11.13
CA ILE A 5 10.40 20.18 -9.87
C ILE A 5 11.41 20.70 -8.85
N LEU A 6 12.54 20.00 -8.69
CA LEU A 6 13.60 20.39 -7.77
C LEU A 6 14.22 21.75 -8.15
N THR A 7 14.47 21.98 -9.44
CA THR A 7 14.95 23.28 -9.93
C THR A 7 13.94 24.38 -9.65
N GLY A 8 12.64 24.14 -9.91
CA GLY A 8 11.58 25.12 -9.64
C GLY A 8 11.46 25.46 -8.15
N ILE A 9 11.62 24.47 -7.25
CA ILE A 9 11.65 24.67 -5.80
C ILE A 9 12.86 25.54 -5.42
N SER A 10 14.06 25.21 -5.93
CA SER A 10 15.28 25.96 -5.62
C SER A 10 15.18 27.43 -6.05
N VAL A 11 14.82 27.68 -7.31
CA VAL A 11 14.63 29.05 -7.83
C VAL A 11 13.52 29.80 -7.06
N GLY A 12 12.46 29.11 -6.69
CA GLY A 12 11.40 29.69 -5.89
C GLY A 12 11.85 30.11 -4.50
N ILE A 13 12.68 29.29 -3.84
CA ILE A 13 13.26 29.63 -2.52
C ILE A 13 14.16 30.88 -2.64
N ASP A 14 15.00 30.97 -3.68
CA ASP A 14 15.86 32.13 -3.90
C ASP A 14 15.02 33.40 -4.10
N ALA A 15 13.91 33.30 -4.84
CA ALA A 15 12.98 34.43 -5.01
C ALA A 15 12.29 34.84 -3.70
N VAL A 16 11.90 33.87 -2.86
CA VAL A 16 11.33 34.15 -1.53
C VAL A 16 12.31 34.88 -0.64
N LEU A 17 13.58 34.47 -0.63
CA LEU A 17 14.62 35.14 0.18
C LEU A 17 14.74 36.64 -0.19
N VAL A 18 14.67 36.99 -1.47
CA VAL A 18 14.69 38.38 -1.92
C VAL A 18 13.40 39.13 -1.52
N LEU A 19 12.27 38.46 -1.56
CA LEU A 19 10.96 39.09 -1.25
C LEU A 19 10.73 39.25 0.26
N MET A 20 11.40 38.52 1.12
CA MET A 20 11.20 38.58 2.57
C MET A 20 11.42 39.98 3.14
N ASP A 21 12.40 40.71 2.61
CA ASP A 21 12.74 42.06 3.08
C ASP A 21 11.90 43.17 2.39
N ILE A 22 11.35 42.91 1.19
CA ILE A 22 10.71 43.91 0.34
C ILE A 22 9.18 43.80 0.41
N ALA A 23 8.65 42.58 0.41
CA ALA A 23 7.22 42.29 0.33
C ALA A 23 6.88 40.98 1.07
N PRO A 24 6.85 40.97 2.43
CA PRO A 24 6.68 39.75 3.23
C PRO A 24 5.41 38.95 2.91
N ASP A 25 4.31 39.63 2.62
CA ASP A 25 3.03 38.96 2.27
C ASP A 25 3.15 38.15 0.96
N LYS A 26 3.84 38.73 -0.05
CA LYS A 26 4.10 38.03 -1.32
C LYS A 26 5.10 36.89 -1.12
N ALA A 27 6.09 37.06 -0.25
CA ALA A 27 7.02 36.00 0.11
C ALA A 27 6.28 34.78 0.71
N LYS A 28 5.32 35.02 1.59
CA LYS A 28 4.49 33.99 2.21
C LYS A 28 3.63 33.23 1.18
N GLU A 29 2.94 33.95 0.31
CA GLU A 29 2.13 33.36 -0.77
C GLU A 29 3.00 32.48 -1.69
N GLN A 30 4.19 32.96 -2.06
CA GLN A 30 5.11 32.20 -2.90
C GLN A 30 5.67 30.97 -2.18
N LEU A 31 5.92 31.03 -0.88
CA LEU A 31 6.37 29.89 -0.06
C LEU A 31 5.29 28.81 0.01
N GLU A 32 4.02 29.18 0.13
CA GLU A 32 2.89 28.24 0.09
C GLU A 32 2.84 27.51 -1.26
N GLY A 33 3.00 28.23 -2.38
CA GLY A 33 3.07 27.66 -3.73
C GLY A 33 4.24 26.69 -3.94
N ILE A 34 5.42 27.00 -3.36
CA ILE A 34 6.58 26.10 -3.35
C ILE A 34 6.26 24.83 -2.56
N GLY A 35 5.63 24.96 -1.40
CA GLY A 35 5.18 23.85 -0.58
C GLY A 35 4.24 22.91 -1.33
N ASP A 36 3.29 23.46 -2.10
CA ASP A 36 2.38 22.67 -2.93
C ASP A 36 3.10 21.96 -4.09
N THR A 37 4.07 22.62 -4.68
CA THR A 37 4.91 22.04 -5.74
C THR A 37 5.76 20.88 -5.21
N ALA A 38 6.35 21.04 -4.02
CA ALA A 38 7.11 20.00 -3.34
C ALA A 38 6.23 18.79 -2.99
N ARG A 39 5.02 19.02 -2.48
CA ARG A 39 4.05 17.97 -2.17
C ARG A 39 3.65 17.16 -3.41
N ARG A 40 3.35 17.84 -4.52
CA ARG A 40 3.03 17.21 -5.82
C ARG A 40 4.21 16.41 -6.33
N GLY A 41 5.42 16.98 -6.33
CA GLY A 41 6.63 16.27 -6.75
C GLY A 41 6.90 15.01 -5.93
N LEU A 42 6.72 15.06 -4.62
CA LEU A 42 6.85 13.90 -3.75
C LEU A 42 5.81 12.80 -4.06
N GLN A 43 4.58 13.20 -4.43
CA GLN A 43 3.55 12.26 -4.86
C GLN A 43 3.92 11.58 -6.19
N ASP A 44 4.46 12.32 -7.14
CA ASP A 44 4.88 11.77 -8.44
C ASP A 44 6.06 10.80 -8.29
N VAL A 45 7.03 11.11 -7.42
CA VAL A 45 8.12 10.19 -7.06
C VAL A 45 7.56 8.91 -6.43
N ARG A 46 6.70 9.07 -5.42
CA ARG A 46 6.06 7.92 -4.77
C ARG A 46 5.26 7.06 -5.76
N ARG A 47 4.55 7.68 -6.71
CA ARG A 47 3.83 6.98 -7.78
C ARG A 47 4.77 6.22 -8.71
N SER A 48 5.90 6.81 -9.08
CA SER A 48 6.91 6.17 -9.94
C SER A 48 7.61 5.01 -9.25
N VAL A 49 7.97 5.17 -7.97
CA VAL A 49 8.58 4.11 -7.15
C VAL A 49 7.58 2.97 -6.87
N ARG A 50 6.29 3.28 -6.69
CA ARG A 50 5.24 2.28 -6.45
C ARG A 50 4.90 1.41 -7.66
N LYS A 51 5.31 1.80 -8.88
CA LYS A 51 5.19 0.97 -10.10
C LYS A 51 6.27 -0.11 -10.20
N LEU A 52 7.30 -0.05 -9.36
CA LEU A 52 8.33 -1.07 -9.30
C LEU A 52 7.82 -2.25 -8.47
N LYS A 53 7.98 -3.46 -9.00
CA LYS A 53 7.71 -4.70 -8.26
C LYS A 53 8.44 -4.63 -6.90
N PRO A 54 7.83 -5.08 -5.79
CA PRO A 54 8.53 -5.13 -4.51
C PRO A 54 9.80 -5.96 -4.61
N ASP A 55 10.94 -5.43 -4.17
CA ASP A 55 12.24 -6.12 -4.21
C ASP A 55 12.17 -7.51 -3.55
N ALA A 56 11.29 -7.68 -2.56
CA ALA A 56 11.06 -8.96 -1.90
C ALA A 56 10.52 -10.02 -2.86
N LEU A 57 9.56 -9.63 -3.76
CA LEU A 57 8.97 -10.55 -4.74
C LEU A 57 9.89 -10.84 -5.93
N GLU A 58 10.99 -10.12 -6.09
CA GLU A 58 12.03 -10.45 -7.06
C GLU A 58 12.97 -11.56 -6.56
N ARG A 59 13.06 -11.73 -5.24
CA ARG A 59 14.06 -12.60 -4.59
C ARG A 59 13.47 -13.87 -3.97
N MET A 60 12.19 -13.87 -3.66
CA MET A 60 11.54 -14.97 -2.95
C MET A 60 10.05 -15.08 -3.33
N SER A 61 9.44 -16.22 -3.00
CA SER A 61 8.00 -16.42 -3.20
C SER A 61 7.17 -15.45 -2.36
N LEU A 62 5.92 -15.20 -2.77
CA LEU A 62 4.99 -14.33 -2.05
C LEU A 62 4.85 -14.76 -0.58
N SER A 63 4.72 -16.05 -0.31
CA SER A 63 4.61 -16.57 1.07
C SER A 63 5.83 -16.15 1.90
N ASN A 64 7.04 -16.39 1.40
CA ASN A 64 8.27 -16.01 2.09
C ASN A 64 8.40 -14.50 2.27
N ALA A 65 8.02 -13.72 1.27
CA ALA A 65 8.05 -12.26 1.33
C ALA A 65 7.09 -11.72 2.41
N ILE A 66 5.89 -12.31 2.54
CA ILE A 66 4.93 -11.95 3.60
C ILE A 66 5.49 -12.30 4.98
N HIS A 67 6.02 -13.51 5.16
CA HIS A 67 6.60 -13.91 6.45
C HIS A 67 7.76 -13.02 6.86
N GLN A 68 8.69 -12.72 5.93
CA GLN A 68 9.81 -11.83 6.20
C GLN A 68 9.33 -10.41 6.59
N MET A 69 8.36 -9.87 5.87
CA MET A 69 7.78 -8.56 6.19
C MET A 69 7.15 -8.55 7.58
N ILE A 70 6.39 -9.59 7.95
CA ILE A 70 5.75 -9.73 9.26
C ILE A 70 6.81 -9.79 10.35
N GLU A 71 7.86 -10.59 10.15
CA GLU A 71 8.97 -10.71 11.11
C GLU A 71 9.68 -9.38 11.31
N ASP A 72 10.01 -8.67 10.23
CA ASP A 72 10.68 -7.38 10.28
C ASP A 72 9.81 -6.32 10.97
N MET A 73 8.52 -6.25 10.67
CA MET A 73 7.58 -5.33 11.32
C MET A 73 7.44 -5.64 12.81
N SER A 74 7.29 -6.92 13.17
CA SER A 74 7.14 -7.34 14.57
C SER A 74 8.39 -7.07 15.41
N LYS A 75 9.59 -7.14 14.82
CA LYS A 75 10.85 -6.80 15.50
C LYS A 75 10.99 -5.31 15.82
N VAL A 76 10.48 -4.45 14.93
CA VAL A 76 10.62 -2.98 15.06
C VAL A 76 9.47 -2.36 15.84
N THR A 77 8.30 -3.01 15.83
CA THR A 77 7.10 -2.51 16.46
C THR A 77 6.63 -3.51 17.51
N ASN A 78 6.28 -3.22 18.66
CA ASN A 78 5.80 -4.18 19.66
C ASN A 78 4.40 -4.79 19.31
N THR A 79 4.16 -5.06 18.02
CA THR A 79 2.88 -5.53 17.47
C THR A 79 2.99 -6.99 17.07
N LYS A 80 2.08 -7.83 17.55
CA LYS A 80 1.96 -9.23 17.14
C LYS A 80 1.14 -9.31 15.86
N ILE A 81 1.69 -9.99 14.85
CA ILE A 81 1.04 -10.15 13.54
C ILE A 81 0.87 -11.64 13.27
N TYR A 82 -0.38 -12.06 13.10
CA TYR A 82 -0.75 -13.44 12.82
C TYR A 82 -1.15 -13.57 11.35
N PHE A 83 -0.54 -14.52 10.65
CA PHE A 83 -0.83 -14.81 9.25
C PHE A 83 -1.29 -16.24 9.09
N VAL A 84 -2.46 -16.44 8.49
CA VAL A 84 -3.03 -17.77 8.21
C VAL A 84 -3.55 -17.80 6.78
N SER A 85 -3.11 -18.81 6.02
CA SER A 85 -3.67 -19.15 4.72
C SER A 85 -4.49 -20.44 4.84
N TYR A 86 -5.70 -20.40 4.29
CA TYR A 86 -6.59 -21.56 4.17
C TYR A 86 -6.62 -22.11 2.74
N MET A 87 -5.56 -21.89 1.98
CA MET A 87 -5.43 -22.33 0.59
C MET A 87 -4.57 -23.59 0.53
N GLU A 88 -4.92 -24.52 -0.33
CA GLU A 88 -4.11 -25.73 -0.60
C GLU A 88 -2.81 -25.35 -1.32
N LYS A 89 -2.90 -24.42 -2.29
CA LYS A 89 -1.75 -23.90 -3.03
C LYS A 89 -1.73 -22.37 -2.90
N PHE A 90 -0.59 -21.84 -2.52
CA PHE A 90 -0.38 -20.39 -2.39
C PHE A 90 0.47 -19.90 -3.56
N GLU A 91 -0.12 -19.99 -4.75
CA GLU A 91 0.50 -19.63 -6.04
C GLU A 91 -0.42 -18.68 -6.81
N PHE A 92 0.14 -17.59 -7.31
CA PHE A 92 -0.59 -16.54 -7.99
C PHE A 92 0.18 -16.06 -9.22
N GLU A 93 -0.48 -15.34 -10.13
CA GLU A 93 0.20 -14.62 -11.19
C GLU A 93 0.96 -13.40 -10.63
N ALA A 94 1.96 -12.92 -11.35
CA ALA A 94 2.88 -11.89 -10.85
C ALA A 94 2.19 -10.57 -10.48
N ASP A 95 1.13 -10.18 -11.16
CA ASP A 95 0.31 -9.01 -10.86
C ASP A 95 -0.56 -9.23 -9.61
N GLU A 96 -1.09 -10.45 -9.43
CA GLU A 96 -1.83 -10.85 -8.23
C GLU A 96 -0.91 -10.87 -7.00
N GLU A 97 0.29 -11.46 -7.11
CA GLU A 97 1.29 -11.47 -6.04
C GLU A 97 1.63 -10.05 -5.57
N GLU A 98 1.86 -9.13 -6.53
CA GLU A 98 2.18 -7.74 -6.18
C GLU A 98 1.02 -7.08 -5.43
N VAL A 99 -0.21 -7.24 -5.90
CA VAL A 99 -1.39 -6.66 -5.28
C VAL A 99 -1.61 -7.22 -3.88
N ILE A 100 -1.54 -8.55 -3.70
CA ILE A 100 -1.68 -9.21 -2.40
C ILE A 100 -0.62 -8.69 -1.41
N TYR A 101 0.64 -8.68 -1.82
CA TYR A 101 1.74 -8.19 -0.99
C TYR A 101 1.52 -6.73 -0.54
N ARG A 102 1.12 -5.85 -1.48
CA ARG A 102 0.89 -4.43 -1.20
C ARG A 102 -0.31 -4.20 -0.29
N ILE A 103 -1.39 -4.94 -0.47
CA ILE A 103 -2.55 -4.90 0.42
C ILE A 103 -2.13 -5.21 1.86
N ILE A 104 -1.39 -6.31 2.05
CA ILE A 104 -0.93 -6.73 3.38
C ILE A 104 0.02 -5.69 3.96
N GLN A 105 0.99 -5.21 3.19
CA GLN A 105 1.96 -4.21 3.61
C GLN A 105 1.29 -2.90 4.06
N GLU A 106 0.40 -2.36 3.24
CA GLU A 106 -0.27 -1.09 3.52
C GLU A 106 -1.24 -1.21 4.70
N SER A 107 -2.03 -2.29 4.76
CA SER A 107 -2.98 -2.50 5.86
C SER A 107 -2.27 -2.69 7.19
N THR A 108 -1.20 -3.48 7.22
CA THR A 108 -0.38 -3.69 8.43
C THR A 108 0.28 -2.38 8.87
N THR A 109 0.82 -1.61 7.92
CA THR A 109 1.41 -0.29 8.21
C THR A 109 0.37 0.66 8.79
N ASN A 110 -0.86 0.67 8.24
CA ASN A 110 -1.94 1.52 8.72
C ASN A 110 -2.40 1.13 10.12
N ALA A 111 -2.54 -0.17 10.40
CA ALA A 111 -2.87 -0.69 11.72
C ALA A 111 -1.85 -0.24 12.78
N ILE A 112 -0.55 -0.33 12.47
CA ILE A 112 0.52 0.08 13.38
C ILE A 112 0.56 1.61 13.55
N ARG A 113 0.57 2.36 12.46
CA ARG A 113 0.81 3.82 12.48
C ARG A 113 -0.41 4.62 12.91
N HIS A 114 -1.58 4.25 12.42
CA HIS A 114 -2.83 4.98 12.64
C HIS A 114 -3.71 4.32 13.69
N GLY A 115 -3.82 3.00 13.65
CA GLY A 115 -4.59 2.22 14.62
C GLY A 115 -3.90 2.06 15.97
N LYS A 116 -2.57 2.19 16.02
CA LYS A 116 -1.75 1.86 17.20
C LYS A 116 -2.06 0.45 17.73
N ALA A 117 -2.29 -0.47 16.81
CA ALA A 117 -2.66 -1.83 17.09
C ALA A 117 -1.53 -2.59 17.79
N SER A 118 -1.88 -3.40 18.78
CA SER A 118 -0.97 -4.35 19.42
C SER A 118 -1.05 -5.74 18.80
N GLU A 119 -2.14 -6.04 18.10
CA GLU A 119 -2.36 -7.31 17.41
C GLU A 119 -3.03 -7.09 16.06
N ILE A 120 -2.57 -7.85 15.04
CA ILE A 120 -3.09 -7.82 13.68
C ILE A 120 -3.29 -9.25 13.20
N TRP A 121 -4.43 -9.55 12.60
CA TRP A 121 -4.77 -10.85 12.02
C TRP A 121 -4.94 -10.74 10.52
N ILE A 122 -4.17 -11.51 9.78
CA ILE A 122 -4.21 -11.59 8.32
C ILE A 122 -4.70 -13.00 7.96
N ARG A 123 -5.80 -13.08 7.25
CA ARG A 123 -6.39 -14.33 6.76
C ARG A 123 -6.56 -14.26 5.26
N ILE A 124 -6.14 -15.33 4.59
CA ILE A 124 -6.29 -15.49 3.15
C ILE A 124 -7.00 -16.82 2.90
N SER A 125 -8.04 -16.78 2.09
CA SER A 125 -8.79 -17.97 1.70
C SER A 125 -9.25 -17.86 0.25
N GLU A 126 -9.43 -18.98 -0.40
CA GLU A 126 -9.97 -19.10 -1.74
C GLU A 126 -11.27 -19.90 -1.69
N LYS A 127 -12.27 -19.42 -2.40
CA LYS A 127 -13.50 -20.15 -2.62
C LYS A 127 -14.12 -19.72 -3.95
N ASP A 128 -14.55 -20.68 -4.77
CA ASP A 128 -15.27 -20.43 -6.03
C ASP A 128 -14.51 -19.45 -6.97
N GLU A 129 -13.19 -19.63 -7.12
CA GLU A 129 -12.28 -18.78 -7.91
C GLU A 129 -12.19 -17.31 -7.42
N GLU A 130 -12.59 -17.05 -6.19
CA GLU A 130 -12.46 -15.76 -5.53
C GLU A 130 -11.49 -15.86 -4.36
N LEU A 131 -10.43 -15.06 -4.39
CA LEU A 131 -9.53 -14.85 -3.27
C LEU A 131 -10.14 -13.85 -2.31
N THR A 132 -10.25 -14.22 -1.04
CA THR A 132 -10.66 -13.32 0.03
C THR A 132 -9.49 -13.06 0.97
N ILE A 133 -9.12 -11.79 1.13
CA ILE A 133 -8.10 -11.33 2.07
C ILE A 133 -8.79 -10.52 3.16
N ILE A 134 -8.67 -10.96 4.41
CA ILE A 134 -9.21 -10.26 5.57
C ILE A 134 -8.05 -9.85 6.47
N ILE A 135 -7.92 -8.55 6.72
CA ILE A 135 -6.94 -8.00 7.65
C ILE A 135 -7.68 -7.21 8.72
N SER A 136 -7.54 -7.61 9.95
CA SER A 136 -8.18 -6.97 11.10
C SER A 136 -7.16 -6.67 12.18
N ASP A 137 -7.38 -5.58 12.92
CA ASP A 137 -6.55 -5.17 14.04
C ASP A 137 -7.38 -4.80 15.27
N ASN A 138 -6.73 -4.74 16.42
CA ASN A 138 -7.32 -4.32 17.68
C ASN A 138 -7.02 -2.86 18.05
N GLY A 139 -6.72 -2.03 17.07
CA GLY A 139 -6.38 -0.63 17.27
C GLY A 139 -7.57 0.26 17.65
N CYS A 140 -7.37 1.56 17.60
CA CYS A 140 -8.39 2.53 18.05
C CYS A 140 -9.63 2.60 17.14
N GLY A 141 -9.59 2.00 15.93
CA GLY A 141 -10.68 2.12 14.97
C GLY A 141 -10.90 3.56 14.49
N CYS A 142 -12.05 3.81 13.87
CA CYS A 142 -12.49 5.14 13.47
C CYS A 142 -14.02 5.21 13.34
N GLU A 143 -14.62 6.31 13.78
CA GLU A 143 -16.07 6.53 13.64
C GLU A 143 -16.48 6.79 12.17
N SER A 144 -15.59 7.35 11.38
CA SER A 144 -15.83 7.66 9.97
C SER A 144 -14.58 7.34 9.16
N ILE A 145 -14.72 6.43 8.21
CA ILE A 145 -13.63 6.03 7.33
C ILE A 145 -13.45 7.09 6.26
N LYS A 146 -12.41 7.91 6.42
CA LYS A 146 -11.96 8.80 5.36
C LYS A 146 -10.87 8.11 4.57
N GLU A 147 -11.12 7.82 3.31
CA GLU A 147 -10.11 7.24 2.43
C GLU A 147 -8.94 8.21 2.22
N GLY A 148 -7.88 8.00 2.99
CA GLY A 148 -6.58 8.62 2.72
C GLY A 148 -5.87 7.93 1.55
N PHE A 149 -4.68 8.41 1.22
CA PHE A 149 -3.90 7.86 0.08
C PHE A 149 -3.68 6.34 0.16
N GLY A 150 -3.45 5.79 1.36
CA GLY A 150 -3.20 4.37 1.56
C GLY A 150 -4.39 3.51 1.17
N LEU A 151 -5.58 3.79 1.71
CA LEU A 151 -6.81 3.05 1.41
C LEU A 151 -7.23 3.21 -0.06
N LYS A 152 -7.08 4.42 -0.61
CA LYS A 152 -7.33 4.67 -2.03
C LYS A 152 -6.43 3.81 -2.93
N HIS A 153 -5.15 3.67 -2.61
CA HIS A 153 -4.24 2.82 -3.38
C HIS A 153 -4.55 1.32 -3.26
N ILE A 154 -5.01 0.87 -2.08
CA ILE A 154 -5.51 -0.51 -1.95
C ILE A 154 -6.69 -0.72 -2.89
N ARG A 155 -7.67 0.18 -2.87
CA ARG A 155 -8.85 0.12 -3.74
C ARG A 155 -8.45 0.09 -5.21
N GLU A 156 -7.66 1.05 -5.67
CA GLU A 156 -7.21 1.13 -7.06
C GLU A 156 -6.50 -0.15 -7.53
N ARG A 157 -5.71 -0.79 -6.66
CA ARG A 157 -5.02 -2.06 -6.98
C ARG A 157 -5.97 -3.25 -7.07
N VAL A 158 -6.91 -3.34 -6.14
CA VAL A 158 -7.92 -4.40 -6.13
C VAL A 158 -8.81 -4.28 -7.36
N GLU A 159 -9.24 -3.07 -7.72
CA GLU A 159 -10.04 -2.79 -8.92
C GLU A 159 -9.31 -3.14 -10.23
N LEU A 160 -7.97 -3.00 -10.29
CA LEU A 160 -7.19 -3.44 -11.45
C LEU A 160 -7.28 -4.94 -11.73
N LEU A 161 -7.56 -5.73 -10.68
CA LEU A 161 -7.80 -7.17 -10.77
C LEU A 161 -9.31 -7.52 -10.82
N ASN A 162 -10.17 -6.54 -11.09
CA ASN A 162 -11.63 -6.66 -11.07
C ASN A 162 -12.18 -7.11 -9.71
N GLY A 163 -11.48 -6.82 -8.63
CA GLY A 163 -11.89 -7.12 -7.27
C GLY A 163 -12.62 -5.95 -6.61
N GLU A 164 -13.07 -6.20 -5.39
CA GLU A 164 -13.71 -5.21 -4.52
C GLU A 164 -13.07 -5.16 -3.14
N VAL A 165 -13.17 -4.01 -2.46
CA VAL A 165 -12.64 -3.83 -1.11
C VAL A 165 -13.65 -3.12 -0.21
N HIS A 166 -13.81 -3.65 1.00
CA HIS A 166 -14.68 -3.12 2.04
C HIS A 166 -13.88 -2.82 3.30
N TYR A 167 -14.29 -1.79 4.03
CA TYR A 167 -13.66 -1.36 5.28
C TYR A 167 -14.69 -1.25 6.39
N GLN A 168 -14.30 -1.66 7.61
CA GLN A 168 -15.06 -1.51 8.85
C GLN A 168 -14.14 -0.96 9.94
N GLY A 169 -14.58 0.02 10.70
CA GLY A 169 -13.72 0.76 11.63
C GLY A 169 -14.27 0.98 13.04
N MET A 170 -15.40 0.38 13.45
CA MET A 170 -16.03 0.69 14.73
C MET A 170 -15.25 0.18 15.96
N ILE A 171 -14.68 -1.01 15.89
CA ILE A 171 -13.85 -1.61 16.96
C ILE A 171 -12.62 -2.19 16.27
N GLY A 172 -11.45 -1.51 16.41
CA GLY A 172 -10.32 -1.76 15.56
C GLY A 172 -10.64 -1.41 14.10
N PHE A 173 -9.82 -1.86 13.16
CA PHE A 173 -10.08 -1.68 11.75
C PHE A 173 -10.04 -3.03 11.03
N THR A 174 -10.99 -3.26 10.12
CA THR A 174 -11.02 -4.46 9.29
C THR A 174 -11.11 -4.06 7.83
N MET A 175 -10.22 -4.62 7.03
CA MET A 175 -10.24 -4.56 5.57
C MET A 175 -10.58 -5.94 5.03
N ILE A 176 -11.49 -5.99 4.06
CA ILE A 176 -11.87 -7.21 3.33
C ILE A 176 -11.69 -6.91 1.84
N ALA A 177 -10.76 -7.58 1.20
CA ALA A 177 -10.60 -7.53 -0.24
C ALA A 177 -11.02 -8.87 -0.86
N LYS A 178 -11.77 -8.82 -1.96
CA LYS A 178 -12.20 -9.95 -2.77
C LYS A 178 -11.68 -9.75 -4.17
N ILE A 179 -10.94 -10.72 -4.67
CA ILE A 179 -10.25 -10.63 -5.97
C ILE A 179 -10.55 -11.91 -6.75
N PRO A 180 -11.15 -11.82 -7.95
CA PRO A 180 -11.24 -12.97 -8.86
C PRO A 180 -9.82 -13.42 -9.21
N ILE A 181 -9.50 -14.69 -8.99
CA ILE A 181 -8.20 -15.25 -9.33
C ILE A 181 -8.28 -16.05 -10.62
N ARG A 182 -7.21 -15.96 -11.42
CA ARG A 182 -7.10 -16.72 -12.66
C ARG A 182 -6.60 -18.11 -12.32
N ASN A 183 -7.46 -19.11 -12.39
CA ASN A 183 -6.99 -20.49 -12.30
C ASN A 183 -5.93 -20.73 -13.38
N LYS A 184 -4.73 -21.12 -12.99
CA LYS A 184 -3.77 -21.70 -13.94
C LYS A 184 -4.44 -22.90 -14.57
N ILE A 185 -4.82 -22.81 -15.83
CA ILE A 185 -5.18 -23.96 -16.64
C ILE A 185 -3.91 -24.84 -16.63
N ILE A 186 -3.94 -25.92 -15.84
CA ILE A 186 -2.95 -26.99 -15.96
C ILE A 186 -3.20 -27.56 -17.34
N VAL A 187 -2.42 -27.13 -18.33
CA VAL A 187 -2.33 -27.82 -19.61
C VAL A 187 -1.58 -29.10 -19.26
N ASP A 188 -2.35 -30.17 -18.98
CA ASP A 188 -1.81 -31.52 -18.93
C ASP A 188 -1.09 -31.77 -20.25
N SER A 189 0.23 -31.74 -20.23
CA SER A 189 1.07 -32.12 -21.35
C SER A 189 1.16 -33.67 -21.42
N ASP A 190 0.01 -34.31 -21.54
CA ASP A 190 -0.08 -35.72 -21.90
C ASP A 190 -0.46 -35.85 -23.37
N TYR A 191 0.47 -35.44 -24.24
CA TYR A 191 0.53 -35.93 -25.61
C TYR A 191 1.98 -36.19 -25.97
N ASP A 192 2.49 -37.34 -25.50
CA ASP A 192 3.51 -38.09 -26.19
C ASP A 192 3.36 -39.58 -25.89
N LYS A 193 2.66 -40.25 -26.78
CA LYS A 193 2.85 -41.69 -27.12
C LYS A 193 2.69 -41.89 -28.61
#